data_420e03b40afd69b8b106fcfb3465add2
#
_entry.id   420e03b40afd69b8b106fcfb3465add2
#
_cell.length_a   1.000
_cell.length_b   1.000
_cell.length_c   1.000
_cell.angle_alpha   90.00
_cell.angle_beta   90.00
_cell.angle_gamma   90.00
#
_symmetry.space_group_name_H-M   'P 1'
#
loop_
_entity.id
_entity.type
_entity.pdbx_description
1 polymer ?
#
loop_
_entity_poly.entity_id
_entity_poly.type
_entity_poly.pdbx_seq_one_letter_code
_entity_poly.pdbx_strand_id
1 'polypeptide(L)'
;MCLGASAAEPLDTLAHDSISRDEEDMGLIRRTVRGFDRTDDEYIEPQHYEFTVMGQITRTFESFILSSNGQSVRLAPDGLTKIGPYFGWRWFFLGYTFDIKNIGFSQNGLRKEFDLSIYSSQVGIDLFYRRTGDDYKIRDARLGYGIDGALFEGVPFAGVNVGITGFNAYYIFNHGRFSYPAAFSQSTCQKISCGSWMAGLGYTDNTLDMNYDKLEQTLRERMAPGQELKLDSGMMFSDIKYRDFMLSGGYAYNWVFAKNWLFCASAQAGLCYKTSYGETADDNKAGFTFDKVHLDGIGRFGLVYNNTRWYAGCSAILRTNNYRTSRFVASNIFGSFNAYIGYNFVLKKKYRKNKA
;
A
#
# COMPACT_ATOMS: atom_id res chain seq x y z
N MET A 1 -47.08 -10.01 -67.74
CA MET A 1 -46.74 -10.79 -66.55
C MET A 1 -45.23 -10.95 -66.47
N CYS A 2 -44.53 -10.11 -65.79
CA CYS A 2 -43.08 -10.26 -65.56
C CYS A 2 -42.87 -10.38 -64.08
N LEU A 3 -42.36 -11.55 -63.65
CA LEU A 3 -41.91 -11.82 -62.30
C LEU A 3 -40.51 -11.20 -62.11
N GLY A 4 -40.39 -10.28 -61.19
CA GLY A 4 -39.11 -9.73 -60.77
C GLY A 4 -38.42 -10.66 -59.77
N ALA A 5 -37.22 -11.08 -60.08
CA ALA A 5 -36.34 -11.81 -59.15
C ALA A 5 -35.60 -10.79 -58.30
N SER A 6 -35.77 -10.87 -56.98
CA SER A 6 -34.98 -10.16 -56.00
C SER A 6 -33.65 -10.86 -55.85
N ALA A 7 -32.56 -10.17 -56.13
CA ALA A 7 -31.21 -10.67 -55.89
C ALA A 7 -30.91 -10.61 -54.39
N ALA A 8 -30.55 -11.72 -53.80
CA ALA A 8 -30.00 -11.78 -52.45
C ALA A 8 -28.56 -11.27 -52.49
N GLU A 9 -28.25 -10.29 -51.64
CA GLU A 9 -26.89 -9.84 -51.44
C GLU A 9 -26.00 -10.99 -50.83
N PRO A 10 -24.75 -11.10 -51.23
CA PRO A 10 -23.90 -12.19 -50.79
C PRO A 10 -23.47 -11.96 -49.31
N LEU A 11 -23.62 -13.03 -48.55
CA LEU A 11 -23.20 -13.08 -47.10
C LEU A 11 -21.71 -12.76 -46.86
N ASP A 12 -20.88 -12.65 -47.88
CA ASP A 12 -19.46 -12.41 -47.80
C ASP A 12 -19.08 -10.94 -47.41
N THR A 13 -19.95 -9.96 -47.69
CA THR A 13 -19.67 -8.59 -47.35
C THR A 13 -19.82 -8.25 -45.88
N LEU A 14 -20.70 -8.96 -45.16
CA LEU A 14 -20.89 -8.77 -43.72
C LEU A 14 -19.75 -9.39 -42.88
N ALA A 15 -19.14 -10.49 -43.38
CA ALA A 15 -18.01 -11.12 -42.73
C ALA A 15 -16.69 -10.30 -42.91
N HIS A 16 -16.54 -9.62 -44.06
CA HIS A 16 -15.37 -8.79 -44.33
C HIS A 16 -15.37 -7.49 -43.52
N ASP A 17 -16.54 -6.88 -43.31
CA ASP A 17 -16.70 -5.67 -42.49
C ASP A 17 -16.49 -5.93 -40.99
N SER A 18 -16.85 -7.10 -40.48
CA SER A 18 -16.59 -7.46 -39.07
C SER A 18 -15.12 -7.75 -38.81
N ILE A 19 -14.43 -8.41 -39.75
CA ILE A 19 -12.99 -8.71 -39.63
C ILE A 19 -12.16 -7.41 -39.74
N SER A 20 -12.55 -6.48 -40.61
CA SER A 20 -11.84 -5.19 -40.73
C SER A 20 -12.03 -4.29 -39.49
N ARG A 21 -13.21 -4.29 -38.87
CA ARG A 21 -13.45 -3.57 -37.61
C ARG A 21 -12.69 -4.17 -36.44
N ASP A 22 -12.62 -5.49 -36.32
CA ASP A 22 -11.83 -6.16 -35.29
C ASP A 22 -10.32 -5.91 -35.46
N GLU A 23 -9.80 -5.82 -36.69
CA GLU A 23 -8.41 -5.45 -36.94
C GLU A 23 -8.12 -3.97 -36.68
N GLU A 24 -9.05 -3.05 -36.99
CA GLU A 24 -8.95 -1.63 -36.65
C GLU A 24 -9.05 -1.42 -35.13
N ASP A 25 -9.95 -2.07 -34.42
CA ASP A 25 -10.07 -2.01 -32.95
C ASP A 25 -8.86 -2.62 -32.27
N MET A 26 -8.33 -3.74 -32.77
CA MET A 26 -7.04 -4.30 -32.30
C MET A 26 -5.87 -3.38 -32.60
N GLY A 27 -5.90 -2.63 -33.69
CA GLY A 27 -4.93 -1.59 -34.02
C GLY A 27 -4.98 -0.40 -33.09
N LEU A 28 -6.19 0.05 -32.73
CA LEU A 28 -6.44 1.12 -31.76
C LEU A 28 -5.99 0.72 -30.35
N ILE A 29 -6.35 -0.45 -29.91
CA ILE A 29 -5.92 -1.01 -28.61
C ILE A 29 -4.40 -1.13 -28.54
N ARG A 30 -3.74 -1.68 -29.60
CA ARG A 30 -2.29 -1.72 -29.69
C ARG A 30 -1.64 -0.33 -29.72
N ARG A 31 -2.26 0.63 -30.38
CA ARG A 31 -1.77 2.01 -30.49
C ARG A 31 -1.93 2.76 -29.16
N THR A 32 -3.05 2.54 -28.47
CA THR A 32 -3.30 3.04 -27.12
C THR A 32 -2.34 2.42 -26.12
N VAL A 33 -2.18 1.09 -26.12
CA VAL A 33 -1.23 0.38 -25.23
C VAL A 33 0.22 0.78 -25.50
N ARG A 34 0.63 1.01 -26.76
CA ARG A 34 1.96 1.56 -27.10
C ARG A 34 2.12 3.04 -26.71
N GLY A 35 1.04 3.82 -26.73
CA GLY A 35 1.02 5.20 -26.24
C GLY A 35 1.19 5.26 -24.71
N PHE A 36 0.66 4.27 -24.01
CA PHE A 36 0.76 4.11 -22.55
C PHE A 36 2.17 3.82 -22.04
N ASP A 37 3.07 3.30 -22.85
CA ASP A 37 4.42 2.87 -22.42
C ASP A 37 5.54 3.78 -22.96
N ARG A 38 5.18 4.96 -23.48
CA ARG A 38 6.14 5.87 -24.10
C ARG A 38 6.89 6.65 -23.03
N THR A 39 8.12 6.21 -22.77
CA THR A 39 9.09 6.92 -21.91
C THR A 39 10.11 7.68 -22.76
N ASP A 40 10.61 8.78 -22.23
CA ASP A 40 11.70 9.59 -22.80
C ASP A 40 13.04 8.91 -22.44
N ASP A 41 13.72 8.37 -23.45
CA ASP A 41 14.98 7.63 -23.28
C ASP A 41 16.11 8.55 -22.75
N GLU A 42 15.97 9.87 -22.83
CA GLU A 42 16.91 10.81 -22.21
C GLU A 42 16.78 10.78 -20.67
N TYR A 43 15.57 10.69 -20.15
CA TYR A 43 15.26 10.69 -18.73
C TYR A 43 15.25 9.31 -18.10
N ILE A 44 14.79 8.31 -18.82
CA ILE A 44 14.53 6.95 -18.31
C ILE A 44 15.24 5.91 -19.17
N GLU A 45 16.13 5.16 -18.56
CA GLU A 45 16.79 4.02 -19.20
C GLU A 45 16.01 2.74 -18.88
N PRO A 46 15.52 2.02 -19.92
CA PRO A 46 14.79 0.76 -19.70
C PRO A 46 15.76 -0.36 -19.27
N GLN A 47 15.25 -1.36 -18.54
CA GLN A 47 16.03 -2.51 -18.13
C GLN A 47 16.54 -3.32 -19.35
N HIS A 48 17.84 -3.59 -19.37
CA HIS A 48 18.51 -4.28 -20.48
C HIS A 48 18.40 -5.80 -20.40
N TYR A 49 18.11 -6.36 -19.25
CA TYR A 49 18.11 -7.79 -18.95
C TYR A 49 16.69 -8.35 -18.87
N GLU A 50 16.56 -9.66 -19.13
CA GLU A 50 15.28 -10.36 -19.11
C GLU A 50 14.94 -10.91 -17.72
N PHE A 51 15.94 -11.32 -16.95
CA PHE A 51 15.79 -11.97 -15.65
C PHE A 51 16.49 -11.19 -14.54
N THR A 52 15.94 -11.29 -13.35
CA THR A 52 16.54 -10.77 -12.12
C THR A 52 16.41 -11.77 -10.98
N VAL A 53 17.42 -11.80 -10.12
CA VAL A 53 17.35 -12.43 -8.80
C VAL A 53 17.62 -11.36 -7.75
N MET A 54 16.89 -11.39 -6.64
CA MET A 54 17.01 -10.40 -5.57
C MET A 54 16.85 -11.08 -4.22
N GLY A 55 17.70 -10.70 -3.27
CA GLY A 55 17.49 -10.95 -1.85
C GLY A 55 16.92 -9.69 -1.20
N GLN A 56 15.90 -9.85 -0.37
CA GLN A 56 15.25 -8.74 0.31
C GLN A 56 15.01 -9.05 1.78
N ILE A 57 15.21 -8.04 2.61
CA ILE A 57 14.79 -8.01 4.02
C ILE A 57 13.69 -6.97 4.13
N THR A 58 12.56 -7.35 4.69
CA THR A 58 11.39 -6.48 4.92
C THR A 58 11.11 -6.41 6.41
N ARG A 59 11.01 -5.20 6.95
CA ARG A 59 10.52 -4.96 8.30
C ARG A 59 9.20 -4.22 8.24
N THR A 60 8.13 -4.84 8.74
CA THR A 60 6.82 -4.23 8.87
C THR A 60 6.64 -3.62 10.25
N PHE A 61 5.88 -2.53 10.32
CA PHE A 61 5.51 -1.87 11.57
C PHE A 61 4.05 -1.44 11.50
N GLU A 62 3.44 -1.37 12.66
CA GLU A 62 2.08 -0.90 12.87
C GLU A 62 1.99 -0.23 14.22
N SER A 63 1.21 0.85 14.32
CA SER A 63 0.93 1.55 15.57
C SER A 63 -0.50 2.03 15.55
N PHE A 64 -1.28 1.55 16.48
CA PHE A 64 -2.66 1.93 16.69
C PHE A 64 -2.76 2.86 17.91
N ILE A 65 -3.36 4.02 17.75
CA ILE A 65 -3.54 5.01 18.80
C ILE A 65 -5.04 5.26 18.98
N LEU A 66 -5.53 5.03 20.17
CA LEU A 66 -6.87 5.37 20.58
C LEU A 66 -6.82 6.57 21.52
N SER A 67 -7.63 7.59 21.27
CA SER A 67 -7.68 8.80 22.08
C SER A 67 -9.11 9.25 22.32
N SER A 68 -9.42 9.66 23.56
CA SER A 68 -10.69 10.26 23.94
C SER A 68 -10.47 11.18 25.13
N ASN A 69 -11.02 12.38 25.08
CA ASN A 69 -11.08 13.35 26.20
C ASN A 69 -9.74 13.61 26.92
N GLY A 70 -8.64 13.69 26.14
CA GLY A 70 -7.29 13.90 26.68
C GLY A 70 -6.60 12.64 27.18
N GLN A 71 -7.28 11.51 27.23
CA GLN A 71 -6.67 10.19 27.44
C GLN A 71 -6.25 9.56 26.12
N SER A 72 -5.19 8.77 26.13
CA SER A 72 -4.76 8.01 24.94
C SER A 72 -4.02 6.73 25.33
N VAL A 73 -4.22 5.70 24.52
CA VAL A 73 -3.47 4.45 24.60
C VAL A 73 -2.90 4.14 23.23
N ARG A 74 -1.60 3.89 23.17
CA ARG A 74 -0.90 3.47 21.96
C ARG A 74 -0.56 1.98 22.07
N LEU A 75 -1.10 1.22 21.14
CA LEU A 75 -0.91 -0.20 20.99
C LEU A 75 -0.06 -0.48 19.74
N ALA A 76 0.94 -1.31 19.84
CA ALA A 76 1.72 -1.74 18.69
C ALA A 76 2.28 -3.14 18.91
N PRO A 77 2.25 -4.01 17.91
CA PRO A 77 2.94 -5.29 17.96
C PRO A 77 4.46 -5.09 17.84
N ASP A 78 5.23 -6.12 18.12
CA ASP A 78 6.64 -6.14 17.73
C ASP A 78 6.74 -6.17 16.19
N GLY A 79 7.68 -5.41 15.64
CA GLY A 79 7.89 -5.37 14.19
C GLY A 79 8.30 -6.75 13.66
N LEU A 80 7.65 -7.22 12.60
CA LEU A 80 8.03 -8.45 11.91
C LEU A 80 9.19 -8.18 10.96
N THR A 81 10.21 -9.03 11.00
CA THR A 81 11.32 -9.01 10.05
C THR A 81 11.27 -10.26 9.19
N LYS A 82 11.06 -10.07 7.92
CA LYS A 82 10.97 -11.14 6.92
C LYS A 82 12.18 -11.07 5.99
N ILE A 83 12.69 -12.22 5.59
CA ILE A 83 13.75 -12.33 4.59
C ILE A 83 13.29 -13.27 3.48
N GLY A 84 13.68 -13.01 2.25
CA GLY A 84 13.36 -13.94 1.17
C GLY A 84 14.02 -13.61 -0.15
N PRO A 85 14.19 -14.65 -0.98
CA PRO A 85 14.59 -14.52 -2.36
C PRO A 85 13.41 -14.10 -3.24
N TYR A 86 13.74 -13.36 -4.29
CA TYR A 86 12.83 -12.99 -5.36
C TYR A 86 13.46 -13.35 -6.70
N PHE A 87 12.61 -13.81 -7.61
CA PHE A 87 12.96 -14.05 -8.99
C PHE A 87 12.03 -13.24 -9.89
N GLY A 88 12.58 -12.53 -10.86
CA GLY A 88 11.83 -11.73 -11.81
C GLY A 88 12.11 -12.14 -13.24
N TRP A 89 11.07 -12.15 -14.06
CA TRP A 89 11.12 -12.33 -15.49
C TRP A 89 10.30 -11.24 -16.17
N ARG A 90 10.98 -10.30 -16.82
CA ARG A 90 10.37 -9.13 -17.46
C ARG A 90 9.56 -8.28 -16.47
N TRP A 91 8.23 -8.42 -16.50
CA TRP A 91 7.28 -7.71 -15.63
C TRP A 91 6.73 -8.60 -14.50
N PHE A 92 7.04 -9.89 -14.50
CA PHE A 92 6.57 -10.83 -13.50
C PHE A 92 7.63 -11.04 -12.42
N PHE A 93 7.25 -10.85 -11.17
CA PHE A 93 8.08 -11.07 -9.99
C PHE A 93 7.42 -12.10 -9.09
N LEU A 94 8.18 -13.11 -8.71
CA LEU A 94 7.78 -14.11 -7.74
C LEU A 94 8.81 -14.10 -6.60
N GLY A 95 8.32 -13.90 -5.37
CA GLY A 95 9.16 -13.95 -4.18
C GLY A 95 8.46 -14.69 -3.05
N TYR A 96 9.24 -15.31 -2.22
CA TYR A 96 8.77 -15.91 -1.00
C TYR A 96 9.57 -15.35 0.17
N THR A 97 8.87 -14.83 1.17
CA THR A 97 9.48 -14.30 2.39
C THR A 97 9.01 -15.09 3.61
N PHE A 98 9.92 -15.33 4.53
CA PHE A 98 9.65 -15.99 5.79
C PHE A 98 10.09 -15.11 6.95
N ASP A 99 9.36 -15.19 8.06
CA ASP A 99 9.69 -14.48 9.28
C ASP A 99 10.92 -15.12 9.95
N ILE A 100 11.95 -14.30 10.24
CA ILE A 100 13.20 -14.76 10.83
C ILE A 100 12.99 -15.31 12.25
N LYS A 101 12.00 -14.78 12.99
CA LYS A 101 11.74 -15.19 14.38
C LYS A 101 10.91 -16.47 14.50
N ASN A 102 10.10 -16.79 13.48
CA ASN A 102 9.15 -17.90 13.50
C ASN A 102 9.44 -18.96 12.42
N ILE A 103 10.67 -19.42 12.33
CA ILE A 103 11.06 -20.52 11.42
C ILE A 103 10.43 -21.87 11.85
N GLY A 104 9.73 -21.93 12.99
CA GLY A 104 8.99 -23.10 13.46
C GLY A 104 7.49 -23.00 13.17
N PHE A 105 6.87 -24.14 12.81
CA PHE A 105 5.45 -24.29 12.44
C PHE A 105 4.45 -24.06 13.61
N SER A 106 4.65 -23.07 14.45
CA SER A 106 3.67 -22.74 15.49
C SER A 106 2.57 -21.85 14.91
N GLN A 107 1.37 -22.40 14.76
CA GLN A 107 0.24 -21.79 14.03
C GLN A 107 -0.72 -20.96 14.90
N ASN A 108 -0.46 -20.73 16.17
CA ASN A 108 -1.41 -20.04 17.03
C ASN A 108 -1.09 -18.55 17.12
N GLY A 109 -2.05 -17.71 16.69
CA GLY A 109 -2.00 -16.25 16.84
C GLY A 109 -1.14 -15.52 15.82
N LEU A 110 -0.79 -16.11 14.68
CA LEU A 110 0.07 -15.50 13.67
C LEU A 110 -0.62 -14.34 12.97
N ARG A 111 0.02 -13.18 13.04
CA ARG A 111 -0.29 -12.02 12.24
C ARG A 111 -0.19 -12.35 10.75
N LYS A 112 -1.25 -12.07 10.01
CA LYS A 112 -1.30 -12.28 8.56
C LYS A 112 -1.12 -10.95 7.85
N GLU A 113 -0.12 -10.87 6.99
CA GLU A 113 0.18 -9.66 6.22
C GLU A 113 0.49 -10.02 4.78
N PHE A 114 -0.12 -9.26 3.88
CA PHE A 114 0.17 -9.30 2.45
C PHE A 114 0.23 -7.87 1.94
N ASP A 115 1.32 -7.50 1.32
CA ASP A 115 1.52 -6.22 0.64
C ASP A 115 2.05 -6.51 -0.77
N LEU A 116 1.31 -6.08 -1.79
CA LEU A 116 1.72 -6.16 -3.19
C LEU A 116 1.63 -4.79 -3.82
N SER A 117 2.73 -4.30 -4.38
CA SER A 117 2.75 -3.07 -5.14
C SER A 117 3.18 -3.36 -6.58
N ILE A 118 2.36 -2.92 -7.52
CA ILE A 118 2.61 -3.04 -8.96
C ILE A 118 2.86 -1.63 -9.50
N TYR A 119 4.01 -1.45 -10.14
CA TYR A 119 4.41 -0.17 -10.69
C TYR A 119 4.56 -0.28 -12.22
N SER A 120 3.72 0.44 -12.97
CA SER A 120 3.94 0.72 -14.39
C SER A 120 4.50 2.14 -14.56
N SER A 121 4.76 2.55 -15.80
CA SER A 121 5.19 3.92 -16.09
C SER A 121 4.13 4.94 -15.68
N GLN A 122 2.85 4.65 -15.89
CA GLN A 122 1.73 5.58 -15.71
C GLN A 122 0.90 5.33 -14.47
N VAL A 123 0.74 4.07 -14.07
CA VAL A 123 -0.18 3.65 -13.02
C VAL A 123 0.56 2.83 -11.98
N GLY A 124 0.34 3.14 -10.73
CA GLY A 124 0.73 2.30 -9.61
C GLY A 124 -0.51 1.74 -8.90
N ILE A 125 -0.40 0.51 -8.44
CA ILE A 125 -1.46 -0.17 -7.69
C ILE A 125 -0.81 -0.81 -6.47
N ASP A 126 -1.33 -0.48 -5.29
CA ASP A 126 -0.99 -1.14 -4.04
C ASP A 126 -2.18 -1.97 -3.58
N LEU A 127 -1.95 -3.24 -3.28
CA LEU A 127 -2.90 -4.13 -2.62
C LEU A 127 -2.34 -4.49 -1.26
N PHE A 128 -3.13 -4.42 -0.23
CA PHE A 128 -2.70 -4.75 1.11
C PHE A 128 -3.79 -5.45 1.90
N TYR A 129 -3.34 -6.42 2.68
CA TYR A 129 -4.16 -7.15 3.63
C TYR A 129 -3.36 -7.30 4.91
N ARG A 130 -3.96 -6.94 6.04
CA ARG A 130 -3.39 -7.13 7.36
C ARG A 130 -4.46 -7.62 8.31
N ARG A 131 -4.13 -8.61 9.08
CA ARG A 131 -4.90 -9.04 10.22
C ARG A 131 -3.93 -9.32 11.36
N THR A 132 -4.15 -8.64 12.45
CA THR A 132 -3.29 -8.75 13.62
C THR A 132 -3.54 -10.04 14.37
N GLY A 133 -2.49 -10.51 15.05
CA GLY A 133 -2.55 -11.58 16.02
C GLY A 133 -2.66 -11.03 17.45
N ASP A 134 -2.38 -11.89 18.42
CA ASP A 134 -2.44 -11.55 19.87
C ASP A 134 -1.13 -10.94 20.40
N ASP A 135 -0.29 -10.37 19.53
CA ASP A 135 1.07 -9.91 19.82
C ASP A 135 1.20 -8.42 20.12
N TYR A 136 0.08 -7.73 20.33
CA TYR A 136 0.09 -6.32 20.70
C TYR A 136 0.65 -6.09 22.11
N LYS A 137 1.29 -4.93 22.26
CA LYS A 137 1.77 -4.39 23.53
C LYS A 137 1.33 -2.95 23.69
N ILE A 138 1.09 -2.54 24.91
CA ILE A 138 0.92 -1.13 25.25
C ILE A 138 2.29 -0.47 25.10
N ARG A 139 2.40 0.56 24.28
CA ARG A 139 3.65 1.30 24.02
C ARG A 139 3.68 2.66 24.70
N ASP A 140 2.51 3.21 24.96
CA ASP A 140 2.34 4.47 25.66
C ASP A 140 0.89 4.53 26.18
N ALA A 141 0.70 5.08 27.37
CA ALA A 141 -0.62 5.32 27.95
C ALA A 141 -0.64 6.65 28.66
N ARG A 142 -1.55 7.53 28.29
CA ARG A 142 -1.81 8.80 28.94
C ARG A 142 -3.23 8.73 29.50
N LEU A 143 -3.34 8.46 30.79
CA LEU A 143 -4.65 8.19 31.42
C LEU A 143 -5.15 9.35 32.27
N GLY A 144 -4.31 10.39 32.46
CA GLY A 144 -4.61 11.50 33.35
C GLY A 144 -4.49 11.12 34.83
N TYR A 145 -5.02 11.95 35.73
CA TYR A 145 -5.10 11.70 37.17
C TYR A 145 -3.76 11.34 37.84
N GLY A 146 -2.63 11.84 37.35
CA GLY A 146 -1.30 11.56 37.92
C GLY A 146 -0.80 10.12 37.72
N ILE A 147 -1.40 9.38 36.83
CA ILE A 147 -0.98 8.01 36.47
C ILE A 147 0.25 8.09 35.56
N ASP A 148 1.35 7.47 35.97
CA ASP A 148 2.57 7.39 35.15
C ASP A 148 2.41 6.38 34.02
N GLY A 149 2.42 6.83 32.78
CA GLY A 149 2.30 6.00 31.59
C GLY A 149 3.44 5.01 31.41
N ALA A 150 4.62 5.28 31.98
CA ALA A 150 5.78 4.38 31.91
C ALA A 150 5.53 3.02 32.54
N LEU A 151 4.60 2.92 33.50
CA LEU A 151 4.21 1.65 34.13
C LEU A 151 3.63 0.62 33.16
N PHE A 152 3.10 1.10 32.01
CA PHE A 152 2.41 0.26 31.04
C PHE A 152 3.29 -0.08 29.81
N GLU A 153 4.46 0.53 29.68
CA GLU A 153 5.30 0.34 28.52
C GLU A 153 5.75 -1.13 28.38
N GLY A 154 5.49 -1.70 27.20
CA GLY A 154 5.86 -3.07 26.87
C GLY A 154 4.93 -4.14 27.42
N VAL A 155 3.86 -3.77 28.15
CA VAL A 155 2.89 -4.74 28.70
C VAL A 155 2.13 -5.42 27.55
N PRO A 156 2.13 -6.77 27.49
CA PRO A 156 1.36 -7.51 26.49
C PRO A 156 -0.14 -7.24 26.62
N PHE A 157 -0.80 -7.04 25.49
CA PHE A 157 -2.24 -6.84 25.43
C PHE A 157 -2.87 -7.62 24.28
N ALA A 158 -3.37 -8.81 24.57
CA ALA A 158 -4.06 -9.66 23.60
C ALA A 158 -5.58 -9.41 23.55
N GLY A 159 -5.99 -8.15 23.66
CA GLY A 159 -7.41 -7.72 23.64
C GLY A 159 -7.76 -6.83 22.46
N VAL A 160 -6.90 -6.72 21.45
CA VAL A 160 -7.18 -5.94 20.24
C VAL A 160 -7.01 -6.80 19.00
N ASN A 161 -7.93 -6.66 18.05
CA ASN A 161 -7.85 -7.28 16.73
C ASN A 161 -8.12 -6.19 15.70
N VAL A 162 -7.13 -5.95 14.85
CA VAL A 162 -7.21 -4.97 13.76
C VAL A 162 -7.13 -5.70 12.42
N GLY A 163 -8.10 -5.48 11.56
CA GLY A 163 -8.11 -5.98 10.20
C GLY A 163 -8.17 -4.84 9.20
N ILE A 164 -7.30 -4.86 8.19
CA ILE A 164 -7.30 -3.88 7.11
C ILE A 164 -7.14 -4.63 5.80
N THR A 165 -8.10 -4.43 4.90
CA THR A 165 -8.03 -4.94 3.52
C THR A 165 -8.30 -3.79 2.57
N GLY A 166 -7.46 -3.63 1.56
CA GLY A 166 -7.70 -2.52 0.65
C GLY A 166 -6.76 -2.46 -0.55
N PHE A 167 -7.05 -1.47 -1.38
CA PHE A 167 -6.20 -1.11 -2.50
C PHE A 167 -6.09 0.41 -2.64
N ASN A 168 -5.02 0.85 -3.28
CA ASN A 168 -4.83 2.20 -3.74
C ASN A 168 -4.27 2.18 -5.16
N ALA A 169 -4.97 2.80 -6.09
CA ALA A 169 -4.54 2.95 -7.49
C ALA A 169 -4.29 4.43 -7.76
N TYR A 170 -3.18 4.76 -8.42
CA TYR A 170 -2.83 6.15 -8.69
C TYR A 170 -2.20 6.31 -10.07
N TYR A 171 -2.45 7.46 -10.67
CA TYR A 171 -1.93 7.89 -11.96
C TYR A 171 -0.76 8.86 -11.79
N ILE A 172 0.26 8.72 -12.62
CA ILE A 172 1.50 9.51 -12.65
C ILE A 172 1.46 10.41 -13.87
N PHE A 173 1.30 11.72 -13.68
CA PHE A 173 1.08 12.64 -14.79
C PHE A 173 2.30 12.82 -15.70
N ASN A 174 3.50 12.90 -15.12
CA ASN A 174 4.74 13.08 -15.89
C ASN A 174 5.46 11.76 -16.18
N HIS A 175 4.70 10.71 -16.47
CA HIS A 175 5.19 9.35 -16.66
C HIS A 175 6.23 9.18 -17.80
N GLY A 176 6.23 10.09 -18.77
CA GLY A 176 7.22 10.08 -19.84
C GLY A 176 8.65 10.34 -19.37
N ARG A 177 8.81 11.14 -18.29
CA ARG A 177 10.12 11.55 -17.76
C ARG A 177 10.38 11.08 -16.34
N PHE A 178 9.34 10.90 -15.56
CA PHE A 178 9.41 10.43 -14.17
C PHE A 178 9.13 8.93 -14.09
N SER A 179 10.01 8.17 -13.45
CA SER A 179 9.87 6.72 -13.29
C SER A 179 9.76 6.32 -11.82
N TYR A 180 8.58 5.93 -11.38
CA TYR A 180 8.37 5.22 -10.12
C TYR A 180 9.05 3.84 -10.09
N PRO A 181 8.98 3.05 -11.20
CA PRO A 181 9.70 1.79 -11.29
C PRO A 181 11.21 1.88 -11.02
N ALA A 182 11.85 3.00 -11.34
CA ALA A 182 13.27 3.20 -11.05
C ALA A 182 13.57 3.22 -9.55
N ALA A 183 12.63 3.70 -8.72
CA ALA A 183 12.81 3.80 -7.28
C ALA A 183 12.35 2.55 -6.52
N PHE A 184 11.30 1.86 -6.99
CA PHE A 184 10.61 0.87 -6.17
C PHE A 184 10.59 -0.56 -6.74
N SER A 185 10.82 -0.74 -8.05
CA SER A 185 10.88 -2.07 -8.67
C SER A 185 12.14 -2.35 -9.49
N GLN A 186 13.01 -1.36 -9.67
CA GLN A 186 14.30 -1.43 -10.38
C GLN A 186 14.19 -1.93 -11.82
N SER A 187 12.99 -1.86 -12.40
CA SER A 187 12.73 -2.26 -13.79
C SER A 187 13.13 -1.21 -14.83
N THR A 188 13.56 -0.03 -14.38
CA THR A 188 14.13 1.07 -15.16
C THR A 188 15.18 1.79 -14.34
N CYS A 189 15.96 2.70 -14.98
CA CYS A 189 16.85 3.63 -14.28
C CYS A 189 16.47 5.07 -14.62
N GLN A 190 16.34 5.94 -13.61
CA GLN A 190 16.19 7.38 -13.81
C GLN A 190 17.56 7.99 -14.05
N LYS A 191 17.72 8.73 -15.16
CA LYS A 191 19.00 9.36 -15.56
C LYS A 191 19.09 10.82 -15.16
N ILE A 192 17.97 11.53 -15.25
CA ILE A 192 17.84 12.96 -14.95
C ILE A 192 16.80 13.15 -13.85
N SER A 193 17.10 14.00 -12.88
CA SER A 193 16.19 14.33 -11.79
C SER A 193 14.90 14.91 -12.33
N CYS A 194 13.75 14.43 -11.83
CA CYS A 194 12.45 14.80 -12.31
C CYS A 194 11.38 14.53 -11.27
N GLY A 195 10.27 15.24 -11.34
CA GLY A 195 9.12 15.03 -10.47
C GLY A 195 7.83 14.85 -11.25
N SER A 196 6.80 14.38 -10.54
CA SER A 196 5.46 14.20 -11.08
C SER A 196 4.40 14.46 -10.03
N TRP A 197 3.33 15.11 -10.45
CA TRP A 197 2.06 15.07 -9.73
C TRP A 197 1.44 13.69 -9.86
N MET A 198 0.66 13.31 -8.86
CA MET A 198 -0.08 12.05 -8.82
C MET A 198 -1.49 12.30 -8.32
N ALA A 199 -2.45 11.56 -8.87
CA ALA A 199 -3.82 11.49 -8.37
C ALA A 199 -4.23 10.03 -8.24
N GLY A 200 -5.01 9.70 -7.23
CA GLY A 200 -5.34 8.31 -6.96
C GLY A 200 -6.70 8.11 -6.31
N LEU A 201 -7.15 6.87 -6.39
CA LEU A 201 -8.36 6.36 -5.76
C LEU A 201 -7.98 5.18 -4.87
N GLY A 202 -8.57 5.12 -3.69
CA GLY A 202 -8.37 4.03 -2.75
C GLY A 202 -9.67 3.54 -2.16
N TYR A 203 -9.64 2.29 -1.72
CA TYR A 203 -10.69 1.69 -0.94
C TYR A 203 -10.08 0.82 0.15
N THR A 204 -10.61 0.93 1.37
CA THR A 204 -10.26 0.05 2.47
C THR A 204 -11.51 -0.42 3.21
N ASP A 205 -11.45 -1.66 3.66
CA ASP A 205 -12.38 -2.25 4.62
C ASP A 205 -11.60 -2.51 5.91
N ASN A 206 -12.06 -1.93 7.01
CA ASN A 206 -11.37 -1.90 8.27
C ASN A 206 -12.25 -2.51 9.37
N THR A 207 -11.64 -3.35 10.18
CA THR A 207 -12.24 -3.90 11.38
C THR A 207 -11.37 -3.58 12.58
N LEU A 208 -11.97 -3.12 13.65
CA LEU A 208 -11.32 -2.87 14.92
C LEU A 208 -12.18 -3.46 16.02
N ASP A 209 -11.69 -4.50 16.64
CA ASP A 209 -12.32 -5.15 17.79
C ASP A 209 -11.39 -4.95 19.00
N MET A 210 -11.95 -4.48 20.09
CA MET A 210 -11.19 -4.19 21.31
C MET A 210 -11.96 -4.64 22.55
N ASN A 211 -11.33 -5.53 23.31
CA ASN A 211 -11.86 -5.96 24.60
C ASN A 211 -11.50 -4.92 25.67
N TYR A 212 -12.47 -4.06 25.95
CA TYR A 212 -12.33 -2.96 26.91
C TYR A 212 -12.10 -3.46 28.34
N ASP A 213 -12.85 -4.47 28.79
CA ASP A 213 -12.73 -5.02 30.15
C ASP A 213 -11.32 -5.57 30.39
N LYS A 214 -10.76 -6.23 29.37
CA LYS A 214 -9.39 -6.73 29.41
C LYS A 214 -8.36 -5.60 29.44
N LEU A 215 -8.62 -4.48 28.73
CA LEU A 215 -7.77 -3.29 28.80
C LEU A 215 -7.78 -2.70 30.21
N GLU A 216 -8.95 -2.49 30.76
CA GLU A 216 -9.12 -1.95 32.11
C GLU A 216 -8.44 -2.84 33.15
N GLN A 217 -8.64 -4.15 33.08
CA GLN A 217 -7.98 -5.12 33.96
C GLN A 217 -6.46 -5.04 33.83
N THR A 218 -5.93 -5.05 32.60
CA THR A 218 -4.48 -5.01 32.35
C THR A 218 -3.84 -3.73 32.92
N LEU A 219 -4.55 -2.60 32.81
CA LEU A 219 -4.09 -1.33 33.36
C LEU A 219 -4.15 -1.32 34.90
N ARG A 220 -5.24 -1.82 35.50
CA ARG A 220 -5.41 -1.90 36.96
C ARG A 220 -4.36 -2.76 37.64
N GLU A 221 -3.99 -3.89 37.03
CA GLU A 221 -2.98 -4.81 37.57
C GLU A 221 -1.58 -4.19 37.71
N ARG A 222 -1.33 -3.07 37.02
CA ARG A 222 -0.02 -2.37 37.03
C ARG A 222 -0.03 -1.09 37.85
N MET A 223 -1.19 -0.65 38.30
CA MET A 223 -1.31 0.57 39.09
C MET A 223 -0.94 0.36 40.54
N ALA A 224 -0.51 1.43 41.20
CA ALA A 224 -0.24 1.39 42.63
C ALA A 224 -1.54 1.22 43.45
N PRO A 225 -1.50 0.55 44.61
CA PRO A 225 -2.64 0.42 45.48
C PRO A 225 -3.23 1.81 45.85
N GLY A 226 -4.54 1.97 45.69
CA GLY A 226 -5.24 3.21 45.99
C GLY A 226 -5.36 4.21 44.84
N GLN A 227 -4.81 3.95 43.68
CA GLN A 227 -5.07 4.75 42.48
C GLN A 227 -6.39 4.32 41.83
N GLU A 228 -7.24 5.25 41.47
CA GLU A 228 -8.47 4.99 40.74
C GLU A 228 -8.20 5.14 39.22
N LEU A 229 -8.51 4.11 38.47
CA LEU A 229 -8.55 4.17 37.00
C LEU A 229 -9.95 4.61 36.57
N LYS A 230 -10.03 5.75 35.91
CA LYS A 230 -11.25 6.23 35.27
C LYS A 230 -11.01 6.38 33.78
N LEU A 231 -11.34 5.36 33.01
CA LEU A 231 -11.25 5.43 31.54
C LEU A 231 -12.46 6.20 31.00
N ASP A 232 -12.21 7.04 30.01
CA ASP A 232 -13.25 7.79 29.33
C ASP A 232 -14.23 6.88 28.59
N SER A 233 -15.53 7.17 28.68
CA SER A 233 -16.56 6.36 28.02
C SER A 233 -16.44 6.34 26.50
N GLY A 234 -15.79 7.33 25.90
CA GLY A 234 -15.49 7.34 24.47
C GLY A 234 -14.50 6.26 24.05
N MET A 235 -13.69 5.74 24.98
CA MET A 235 -12.79 4.61 24.72
C MET A 235 -13.50 3.25 24.82
N MET A 236 -14.75 3.23 25.33
CA MET A 236 -15.54 2.01 25.52
C MET A 236 -16.29 1.65 24.22
N PHE A 237 -15.66 0.95 23.33
CA PHE A 237 -16.29 0.34 22.16
C PHE A 237 -15.84 -1.12 22.03
N SER A 238 -16.70 -1.99 21.51
CA SER A 238 -16.39 -3.42 21.33
C SER A 238 -15.94 -3.73 19.91
N ASP A 239 -16.68 -3.29 18.91
CA ASP A 239 -16.47 -3.61 17.51
C ASP A 239 -16.77 -2.39 16.62
N ILE A 240 -15.82 -2.00 15.82
CA ILE A 240 -15.97 -0.94 14.82
C ILE A 240 -15.59 -1.50 13.46
N LYS A 241 -16.53 -1.44 12.53
CA LYS A 241 -16.32 -1.78 11.13
C LYS A 241 -16.60 -0.56 10.28
N TYR A 242 -15.66 -0.20 9.41
CA TYR A 242 -15.85 0.92 8.50
C TYR A 242 -15.21 0.68 7.15
N ARG A 243 -15.87 1.19 6.13
CA ARG A 243 -15.38 1.27 4.76
C ARG A 243 -14.93 2.67 4.45
N ASP A 244 -13.88 2.77 3.69
CA ASP A 244 -13.21 4.01 3.40
C ASP A 244 -12.99 4.14 1.89
N PHE A 245 -13.50 5.23 1.30
CA PHE A 245 -13.26 5.61 -0.08
C PHE A 245 -12.37 6.85 -0.09
N MET A 246 -11.19 6.72 -0.66
CA MET A 246 -10.16 7.75 -0.68
C MET A 246 -9.99 8.33 -2.09
N LEU A 247 -10.01 9.65 -2.18
CA LEU A 247 -9.52 10.43 -3.32
C LEU A 247 -8.21 11.09 -2.90
N SER A 248 -7.10 10.77 -3.55
CA SER A 248 -5.79 11.26 -3.17
C SER A 248 -5.13 12.09 -4.25
N GLY A 249 -4.33 13.04 -3.80
CA GLY A 249 -3.45 13.85 -4.65
C GLY A 249 -2.08 13.98 -3.98
N GLY A 250 -1.03 14.14 -4.77
CA GLY A 250 0.30 14.26 -4.20
C GLY A 250 1.38 14.53 -5.22
N TYR A 251 2.61 14.56 -4.75
CA TYR A 251 3.78 14.81 -5.57
C TYR A 251 4.90 13.83 -5.23
N ALA A 252 5.64 13.42 -6.26
CA ALA A 252 6.83 12.60 -6.13
C ALA A 252 8.00 13.26 -6.84
N TYR A 253 9.20 13.09 -6.30
CA TYR A 253 10.42 13.60 -6.89
C TYR A 253 11.52 12.53 -6.87
N ASN A 254 12.12 12.31 -8.02
CA ASN A 254 13.31 11.48 -8.23
C ASN A 254 14.53 12.39 -8.31
N TRP A 255 15.40 12.33 -7.32
CA TRP A 255 16.66 13.06 -7.29
C TRP A 255 17.82 12.14 -7.65
N VAL A 256 18.36 12.30 -8.85
CA VAL A 256 19.59 11.64 -9.30
C VAL A 256 20.77 12.49 -8.85
N PHE A 257 21.37 12.15 -7.72
CA PHE A 257 22.42 12.94 -7.08
C PHE A 257 23.84 12.47 -7.46
N ALA A 258 23.98 11.27 -8.02
CA ALA A 258 25.22 10.73 -8.53
C ALA A 258 24.95 9.70 -9.63
N LYS A 259 25.98 9.31 -10.38
CA LYS A 259 25.85 8.27 -11.41
C LYS A 259 25.32 6.98 -10.80
N ASN A 260 24.20 6.50 -11.34
CA ASN A 260 23.49 5.29 -10.91
C ASN A 260 22.83 5.39 -9.51
N TRP A 261 22.82 6.54 -8.86
CA TRP A 261 22.20 6.75 -7.57
C TRP A 261 20.94 7.61 -7.68
N LEU A 262 19.88 7.11 -7.11
CA LEU A 262 18.56 7.73 -7.08
C LEU A 262 18.05 7.80 -5.65
N PHE A 263 17.58 8.98 -5.24
CA PHE A 263 16.72 9.15 -4.07
C PHE A 263 15.33 9.57 -4.55
N CYS A 264 14.32 8.84 -4.16
CA CYS A 264 12.92 9.17 -4.42
C CYS A 264 12.20 9.50 -3.12
N ALA A 265 11.45 10.59 -3.13
CA ALA A 265 10.51 10.91 -2.07
C ALA A 265 9.15 11.25 -2.67
N SER A 266 8.09 10.74 -2.08
CA SER A 266 6.72 11.08 -2.47
C SER A 266 5.80 11.19 -1.27
N ALA A 267 4.84 12.11 -1.37
CA ALA A 267 3.79 12.30 -0.40
C ALA A 267 2.45 12.49 -1.12
N GLN A 268 1.43 11.78 -0.65
CA GLN A 268 0.05 11.91 -1.10
C GLN A 268 -0.82 12.19 0.12
N ALA A 269 -1.75 13.13 -0.03
CA ALA A 269 -2.83 13.37 0.91
C ALA A 269 -4.13 12.89 0.30
N GLY A 270 -4.93 12.17 1.07
CA GLY A 270 -6.20 11.59 0.64
C GLY A 270 -7.36 12.15 1.45
N LEU A 271 -8.40 12.62 0.76
CA LEU A 271 -9.70 12.89 1.36
C LEU A 271 -10.49 11.57 1.36
N CYS A 272 -10.83 11.13 2.55
CA CYS A 272 -11.42 9.83 2.81
C CYS A 272 -12.85 9.99 3.27
N TYR A 273 -13.79 9.37 2.55
CA TYR A 273 -15.17 9.27 2.99
C TYR A 273 -15.39 7.92 3.70
N LYS A 274 -15.64 7.98 5.01
CA LYS A 274 -15.75 6.79 5.87
C LYS A 274 -17.19 6.50 6.24
N THR A 275 -17.60 5.25 6.03
CA THR A 275 -18.92 4.75 6.40
C THR A 275 -18.76 3.61 7.39
N SER A 276 -19.24 3.80 8.62
CA SER A 276 -19.27 2.76 9.64
C SER A 276 -20.48 1.83 9.43
N TYR A 277 -20.29 0.57 9.78
CA TYR A 277 -21.35 -0.43 9.82
C TYR A 277 -21.11 -1.35 11.03
N GLY A 278 -22.16 -1.84 11.69
CA GLY A 278 -22.08 -2.63 12.94
C GLY A 278 -22.70 -1.95 14.14
N GLU A 279 -22.48 -2.47 15.34
CA GLU A 279 -23.17 -2.02 16.59
C GLU A 279 -22.87 -0.58 17.02
N THR A 280 -21.83 0.02 16.52
CA THR A 280 -21.43 1.41 16.81
C THR A 280 -21.80 2.40 15.70
N ALA A 281 -22.55 1.98 14.72
CA ALA A 281 -23.07 2.87 13.70
C ALA A 281 -24.02 3.89 14.35
N ASP A 282 -23.61 5.17 14.37
CA ASP A 282 -24.48 6.31 14.74
C ASP A 282 -25.51 6.49 13.60
N ASP A 283 -26.60 5.73 13.71
CA ASP A 283 -27.21 5.08 12.59
C ASP A 283 -28.29 5.82 11.88
N ASN A 284 -28.48 7.06 11.96
CA ASN A 284 -29.68 7.60 11.29
C ASN A 284 -29.45 8.71 10.25
N LYS A 285 -28.24 8.87 9.74
CA LYS A 285 -28.01 9.79 8.61
C LYS A 285 -27.57 9.02 7.37
N ALA A 286 -28.54 8.41 6.67
CA ALA A 286 -28.34 8.01 5.29
C ALA A 286 -28.06 9.26 4.45
N GLY A 287 -26.82 9.43 3.94
CA GLY A 287 -26.42 10.56 3.12
C GLY A 287 -24.97 11.01 3.36
N PHE A 288 -24.49 11.84 2.47
CA PHE A 288 -23.16 12.46 2.59
C PHE A 288 -23.18 13.48 3.74
N THR A 289 -22.24 13.33 4.69
CA THR A 289 -22.04 14.28 5.78
C THR A 289 -20.55 14.60 5.90
N PHE A 290 -20.21 15.86 6.19
CA PHE A 290 -18.81 16.29 6.34
C PHE A 290 -18.13 15.63 7.54
N ASP A 291 -18.85 15.21 8.55
CA ASP A 291 -18.31 14.48 9.70
C ASP A 291 -17.70 13.12 9.35
N LYS A 292 -18.05 12.59 8.18
CA LYS A 292 -17.50 11.34 7.61
C LYS A 292 -16.28 11.55 6.73
N VAL A 293 -15.83 12.81 6.55
CA VAL A 293 -14.67 13.14 5.74
C VAL A 293 -13.43 13.24 6.63
N HIS A 294 -12.42 12.46 6.31
CA HIS A 294 -11.15 12.39 7.05
C HIS A 294 -9.98 12.63 6.11
N LEU A 295 -8.83 12.95 6.69
CA LEU A 295 -7.57 13.11 5.94
C LEU A 295 -6.63 11.96 6.28
N ASP A 296 -6.20 11.24 5.25
CA ASP A 296 -5.18 10.20 5.36
C ASP A 296 -3.98 10.53 4.49
N GLY A 297 -2.84 9.89 4.78
CA GLY A 297 -1.59 10.17 4.09
C GLY A 297 -0.86 8.91 3.64
N ILE A 298 -0.15 9.02 2.52
CA ILE A 298 0.74 7.97 2.03
C ILE A 298 2.09 8.61 1.72
N GLY A 299 3.13 8.18 2.44
CA GLY A 299 4.52 8.56 2.19
C GLY A 299 5.30 7.39 1.60
N ARG A 300 6.18 7.66 0.63
CA ARG A 300 7.12 6.66 0.10
C ARG A 300 8.49 7.27 -0.05
N PHE A 301 9.50 6.50 0.29
CA PHE A 301 10.90 6.88 0.16
C PHE A 301 11.67 5.72 -0.47
N GLY A 302 12.63 6.02 -1.31
CA GLY A 302 13.49 5.04 -1.93
C GLY A 302 14.90 5.60 -2.12
N LEU A 303 15.91 4.83 -1.75
CA LEU A 303 17.31 5.09 -2.07
C LEU A 303 17.84 3.90 -2.84
N VAL A 304 18.30 4.12 -4.06
CA VAL A 304 18.64 3.06 -5.00
C VAL A 304 19.98 3.33 -5.67
N TYR A 305 20.84 2.34 -5.71
CA TYR A 305 21.91 2.20 -6.67
C TYR A 305 21.51 1.23 -7.76
N ASN A 306 21.53 1.62 -9.02
CA ASN A 306 21.19 0.74 -10.13
C ASN A 306 22.03 1.06 -11.38
N ASN A 307 22.91 0.14 -11.78
CA ASN A 307 23.74 0.24 -12.98
C ASN A 307 23.22 -0.67 -14.11
N THR A 308 21.92 -0.96 -14.11
CA THR A 308 21.21 -1.90 -14.99
C THR A 308 21.51 -3.38 -14.73
N ARG A 309 22.73 -3.76 -14.34
CA ARG A 309 23.15 -5.14 -14.07
C ARG A 309 23.06 -5.50 -12.58
N TRP A 310 23.62 -4.65 -11.71
CA TRP A 310 23.53 -4.77 -10.27
C TRP A 310 22.66 -3.65 -9.73
N TYR A 311 21.85 -3.95 -8.76
CA TYR A 311 21.12 -2.96 -8.01
C TYR A 311 21.08 -3.31 -6.53
N ALA A 312 21.08 -2.28 -5.72
CA ALA A 312 20.88 -2.39 -4.28
C ALA A 312 20.16 -1.14 -3.78
N GLY A 313 19.40 -1.27 -2.73
CA GLY A 313 18.71 -0.11 -2.19
C GLY A 313 17.88 -0.42 -0.97
N CYS A 314 17.20 0.63 -0.53
CA CYS A 314 16.16 0.52 0.48
C CYS A 314 14.95 1.36 0.09
N SER A 315 13.79 0.93 0.56
CA SER A 315 12.53 1.67 0.37
C SER A 315 11.68 1.61 1.63
N ALA A 316 10.86 2.63 1.82
CA ALA A 316 9.90 2.68 2.90
C ALA A 316 8.55 3.15 2.38
N ILE A 317 7.49 2.55 2.89
CA ILE A 317 6.10 2.98 2.66
C ILE A 317 5.47 3.20 4.03
N LEU A 318 4.85 4.36 4.20
CA LEU A 318 4.11 4.75 5.39
C LEU A 318 2.69 5.11 4.97
N ARG A 319 1.69 4.56 5.67
CA ARG A 319 0.28 4.89 5.47
C ARG A 319 -0.36 5.27 6.79
N THR A 320 -1.23 6.25 6.75
CA THR A 320 -2.09 6.60 7.88
C THR A 320 -3.52 6.28 7.55
N ASN A 321 -4.27 5.84 8.54
CA ASN A 321 -5.70 5.62 8.46
C ASN A 321 -6.32 6.14 9.75
N ASN A 322 -7.02 7.27 9.65
CA ASN A 322 -7.58 8.00 10.78
C ASN A 322 -9.09 7.85 10.78
N TYR A 323 -9.64 7.38 11.89
CA TYR A 323 -11.08 7.31 12.12
C TYR A 323 -11.45 8.20 13.31
N ARG A 324 -12.34 9.14 13.11
CA ARG A 324 -12.76 10.09 14.12
C ARG A 324 -14.28 10.08 14.28
N THR A 325 -14.72 10.02 15.50
CA THR A 325 -16.13 10.20 15.90
C THR A 325 -16.23 11.37 16.87
N SER A 326 -17.46 11.74 17.27
CA SER A 326 -17.69 12.72 18.34
C SER A 326 -17.12 12.27 19.69
N ARG A 327 -16.89 10.98 19.88
CA ARG A 327 -16.48 10.38 21.17
C ARG A 327 -14.99 10.09 21.24
N PHE A 328 -14.37 9.64 20.15
CA PHE A 328 -12.98 9.21 20.14
C PHE A 328 -12.31 9.42 18.78
N VAL A 329 -10.99 9.34 18.80
CA VAL A 329 -10.15 9.27 17.59
C VAL A 329 -9.35 7.99 17.64
N ALA A 330 -9.44 7.20 16.58
CA ALA A 330 -8.61 6.02 16.32
C ALA A 330 -7.69 6.31 15.14
N SER A 331 -6.38 6.27 15.35
CA SER A 331 -5.39 6.47 14.31
C SER A 331 -4.56 5.22 14.14
N ASN A 332 -4.49 4.68 12.93
CA ASN A 332 -3.60 3.59 12.59
C ASN A 332 -2.51 4.09 11.64
N ILE A 333 -1.26 3.87 12.01
CA ILE A 333 -0.07 4.16 11.21
C ILE A 333 0.62 2.84 10.94
N PHE A 334 0.77 2.49 9.67
CA PHE A 334 1.38 1.23 9.29
C PHE A 334 2.24 1.37 8.03
N GLY A 335 3.17 0.45 7.88
CA GLY A 335 4.04 0.47 6.73
C GLY A 335 5.08 -0.63 6.73
N SER A 336 6.02 -0.49 5.80
CA SER A 336 7.15 -1.39 5.68
C SER A 336 8.42 -0.64 5.29
N PHE A 337 9.53 -1.19 5.74
CA PHE A 337 10.87 -0.84 5.30
C PHE A 337 11.48 -2.05 4.63
N ASN A 338 12.04 -1.87 3.43
CA ASN A 338 12.69 -2.90 2.65
C ASN A 338 14.13 -2.54 2.39
N ALA A 339 15.04 -3.50 2.52
CA ALA A 339 16.41 -3.41 2.02
C ALA A 339 16.67 -4.60 1.10
N TYR A 340 17.30 -4.37 -0.04
CA TYR A 340 17.45 -5.39 -1.07
C TYR A 340 18.75 -5.23 -1.86
N ILE A 341 19.19 -6.36 -2.40
CA ILE A 341 20.26 -6.45 -3.39
C ILE A 341 19.84 -7.42 -4.50
N GLY A 342 20.11 -7.06 -5.75
CA GLY A 342 19.72 -7.89 -6.88
C GLY A 342 20.70 -7.83 -8.02
N TYR A 343 20.56 -8.83 -8.89
CA TYR A 343 21.39 -9.03 -10.06
C TYR A 343 20.54 -9.38 -11.28
N ASN A 344 20.74 -8.65 -12.35
CA ASN A 344 20.05 -8.82 -13.63
C ASN A 344 20.94 -9.60 -14.60
N PHE A 345 20.37 -10.57 -15.29
CA PHE A 345 21.11 -11.45 -16.20
C PHE A 345 20.30 -11.79 -17.46
N VAL A 346 20.97 -12.31 -18.49
CA VAL A 346 20.44 -12.56 -19.83
C VAL A 346 19.97 -11.29 -20.53
N LEU A 347 20.85 -10.70 -21.35
CA LEU A 347 20.53 -9.52 -22.16
C LEU A 347 19.32 -9.76 -23.06
N LYS A 348 18.40 -8.81 -23.12
CA LYS A 348 17.28 -8.78 -24.08
C LYS A 348 17.83 -8.80 -25.51
N LYS A 349 17.10 -9.42 -26.44
CA LYS A 349 17.52 -9.55 -27.85
C LYS A 349 17.93 -8.20 -28.49
N LYS A 350 17.24 -7.10 -28.13
CA LYS A 350 17.53 -5.73 -28.58
C LYS A 350 18.98 -5.31 -28.27
N TYR A 351 19.50 -5.69 -27.12
CA TYR A 351 20.83 -5.27 -26.62
C TYR A 351 21.95 -6.28 -26.93
N ARG A 352 21.62 -7.49 -27.41
CA ARG A 352 22.63 -8.49 -27.84
C ARG A 352 23.31 -8.10 -29.14
N LYS A 353 22.58 -7.46 -30.06
CA LYS A 353 23.08 -7.10 -31.41
C LYS A 353 24.14 -5.98 -31.41
N ASN A 354 24.24 -5.19 -30.33
CA ASN A 354 25.20 -4.07 -30.25
C ASN A 354 26.55 -4.47 -29.58
N LYS A 355 26.77 -5.76 -29.32
CA LYS A 355 28.02 -6.30 -28.75
C LYS A 355 28.84 -7.17 -29.71
N ALA A 356 28.39 -7.31 -30.94
CA ALA A 356 29.13 -8.03 -32.00
C ALA A 356 29.88 -7.04 -32.91
#